data_f0c32ee136236d7177f222e3dc5ebf32
#
_entry.id   f0c32ee136236d7177f222e3dc5ebf32
#
_cell.length_a   1.000
_cell.length_b   1.000
_cell.length_c   1.000
_cell.angle_alpha   90.00
_cell.angle_beta   90.00
_cell.angle_gamma   90.00
#
_symmetry.space_group_name_H-M   'P 1'
#
loop_
_entity.id
_entity.type
_entity.pdbx_description
1 polymer ?
#
loop_
_entity_poly.entity_id
_entity_poly.type
_entity_poly.pdbx_seq_one_letter_code
_entity_poly.pdbx_strand_id
1 'polypeptide(L)'
;VKVTLFPRADIPHIGLAPLTSMFLHGGMVPAKSTDYRPEVHNSQALAITTGNNEHLWRPLNNPSSLQISGFMDEHTKGFGLIQRDRQFVNYQDLEAHYELRPSLWVEPIEDWGKGQVQLFEIPSNADSNDNIVAYWRPEGGLKKGQTFSYNYRLIWLNDINPMPGKTKIVRSAKGQPSEDGNRVMIIDFSQ
;
A
#
# COMPACT_ATOMS: atom_id res chain seq x y z
N VAL A 1 13.20 -4.38 -13.28
CA VAL A 1 12.63 -5.71 -13.53
C VAL A 1 12.10 -5.75 -14.94
N LYS A 2 12.44 -6.78 -15.68
CA LYS A 2 11.89 -7.08 -17.00
C LYS A 2 11.22 -8.45 -16.95
N VAL A 3 9.95 -8.52 -17.33
CA VAL A 3 9.17 -9.76 -17.32
C VAL A 3 8.59 -10.02 -18.69
N THR A 4 8.70 -11.28 -19.14
CA THR A 4 8.02 -11.77 -20.34
C THR A 4 7.21 -13.00 -19.99
N LEU A 5 5.94 -12.98 -20.30
CA LEU A 5 4.98 -14.05 -20.01
C LEU A 5 4.54 -14.73 -21.30
N PHE A 6 4.41 -16.05 -21.24
CA PHE A 6 3.97 -16.92 -22.34
C PHE A 6 2.75 -17.73 -21.89
N PRO A 7 1.53 -17.15 -21.93
CA PRO A 7 0.33 -17.82 -21.44
C PRO A 7 0.04 -19.11 -22.23
N ARG A 8 -0.12 -20.22 -21.50
CA ARG A 8 -0.51 -21.53 -22.07
C ARG A 8 -2.02 -21.76 -22.09
N ALA A 9 -2.76 -20.89 -21.41
CA ALA A 9 -4.21 -20.82 -21.39
C ALA A 9 -4.63 -19.36 -21.33
N ASP A 10 -5.92 -19.07 -21.56
CA ASP A 10 -6.48 -17.76 -21.31
C ASP A 10 -6.46 -17.49 -19.80
N ILE A 11 -5.94 -16.33 -19.40
CA ILE A 11 -5.85 -15.87 -18.01
C ILE A 11 -6.66 -14.59 -17.92
N PRO A 12 -7.91 -14.65 -17.40
CA PRO A 12 -8.80 -13.49 -17.37
C PRO A 12 -8.33 -12.41 -16.39
N HIS A 13 -7.59 -12.81 -15.35
CA HIS A 13 -7.10 -11.90 -14.32
C HIS A 13 -5.66 -12.23 -13.97
N ILE A 14 -4.81 -11.22 -14.02
CA ILE A 14 -3.40 -11.31 -13.62
C ILE A 14 -3.02 -10.08 -12.80
N GLY A 15 -2.20 -10.29 -11.77
CA GLY A 15 -1.54 -9.22 -11.03
C GLY A 15 -0.11 -9.01 -11.50
N LEU A 16 0.25 -7.79 -11.86
CA LEU A 16 1.60 -7.40 -12.26
C LEU A 16 2.27 -6.64 -11.13
N ALA A 17 3.60 -6.84 -10.98
CA ALA A 17 4.42 -6.21 -9.95
C ALA A 17 3.79 -6.32 -8.54
N PRO A 18 3.54 -7.54 -8.04
CA PRO A 18 2.91 -7.73 -6.75
C PRO A 18 3.81 -7.28 -5.61
N LEU A 19 3.21 -6.61 -4.63
CA LEU A 19 3.79 -6.20 -3.36
C LEU A 19 3.04 -6.89 -2.23
N THR A 20 3.76 -7.36 -1.21
CA THR A 20 3.20 -7.89 0.03
C THR A 20 3.68 -7.08 1.22
N SER A 21 2.88 -7.01 2.25
CA SER A 21 3.21 -6.34 3.50
C SER A 21 2.33 -6.86 4.65
N MET A 22 2.61 -6.37 5.84
CA MET A 22 1.85 -6.68 7.04
C MET A 22 1.32 -5.38 7.67
N PHE A 23 0.05 -5.41 8.11
CA PHE A 23 -0.59 -4.36 8.88
C PHE A 23 -1.57 -4.96 9.91
N LEU A 24 -1.33 -4.75 11.20
CA LEU A 24 -2.26 -5.12 12.26
C LEU A 24 -3.04 -3.92 12.78
N HIS A 25 -2.34 -2.90 13.24
CA HIS A 25 -2.92 -1.66 13.76
C HIS A 25 -1.91 -0.50 13.67
N GLY A 26 -2.40 0.72 13.79
CA GLY A 26 -1.62 1.95 13.76
C GLY A 26 -2.51 3.16 14.02
N GLY A 27 -1.98 4.37 13.88
CA GLY A 27 -2.64 5.61 14.30
C GLY A 27 -4.06 5.83 13.76
N MET A 28 -4.41 5.27 12.59
CA MET A 28 -5.77 5.33 12.01
C MET A 28 -6.65 4.12 12.35
N VAL A 29 -6.05 3.02 12.81
CA VAL A 29 -6.72 1.76 13.13
C VAL A 29 -6.24 1.31 14.49
N PRO A 30 -7.01 1.55 15.56
CA PRO A 30 -6.60 1.20 16.92
C PRO A 30 -6.42 -0.32 17.07
N ALA A 31 -5.53 -0.71 17.97
CA ALA A 31 -5.31 -2.10 18.32
C ALA A 31 -6.63 -2.77 18.77
N LYS A 32 -6.89 -3.97 18.27
CA LYS A 32 -8.03 -4.81 18.68
C LYS A 32 -7.72 -5.66 19.91
N SER A 33 -6.48 -5.66 20.38
CA SER A 33 -5.96 -6.51 21.44
C SER A 33 -5.31 -5.70 22.56
N THR A 34 -4.85 -6.38 23.58
CA THR A 34 -4.04 -5.82 24.68
C THR A 34 -2.56 -5.70 24.29
N ASP A 35 -2.23 -5.58 23.01
CA ASP A 35 -0.88 -5.36 22.53
C ASP A 35 -0.36 -4.03 23.11
N TYR A 36 0.83 -4.05 23.70
CA TYR A 36 1.43 -2.87 24.31
C TYR A 36 2.02 -1.93 23.25
N ARG A 37 2.28 -2.43 22.04
CA ARG A 37 2.86 -1.67 20.94
C ARG A 37 1.81 -0.71 20.36
N PRO A 38 2.09 0.59 20.24
CA PRO A 38 1.13 1.55 19.67
C PRO A 38 0.78 1.27 18.21
N GLU A 39 1.79 0.87 17.41
CA GLU A 39 1.65 0.54 15.99
C GLU A 39 2.39 -0.77 15.66
N VAL A 40 1.79 -1.60 14.81
CA VAL A 40 2.38 -2.86 14.33
C VAL A 40 2.09 -3.00 12.85
N HIS A 41 3.06 -2.62 12.01
CA HIS A 41 2.95 -2.72 10.55
C HIS A 41 4.29 -2.55 9.83
N ASN A 42 4.47 -3.25 8.73
CA ASN A 42 5.57 -3.06 7.79
C ASN A 42 5.31 -1.91 6.81
N SER A 43 4.04 -1.62 6.54
CA SER A 43 3.61 -0.49 5.72
C SER A 43 2.36 0.14 6.32
N GLN A 44 2.23 1.45 6.21
CA GLN A 44 1.12 2.23 6.77
C GLN A 44 0.03 2.55 5.74
N ALA A 45 0.40 2.66 4.47
CA ALA A 45 -0.52 3.03 3.41
C ALA A 45 -0.11 2.49 2.04
N LEU A 46 -1.11 2.38 1.15
CA LEU A 46 -0.93 2.33 -0.28
C LEU A 46 -0.89 3.77 -0.81
N ALA A 47 0.16 4.12 -1.53
CA ALA A 47 0.25 5.35 -2.30
C ALA A 47 0.17 5.05 -3.79
N ILE A 48 -0.48 5.94 -4.57
CA ILE A 48 -0.62 5.81 -6.03
C ILE A 48 -0.38 7.18 -6.67
N THR A 49 0.35 7.20 -7.77
CA THR A 49 0.40 8.35 -8.68
C THR A 49 -0.25 7.92 -9.98
N THR A 50 -1.39 8.52 -10.27
CA THR A 50 -2.19 8.20 -11.47
C THR A 50 -1.58 8.77 -12.75
N GLY A 51 -2.05 8.30 -13.90
CA GLY A 51 -1.70 8.83 -15.22
C GLY A 51 -1.94 10.33 -15.34
N ASN A 52 -2.95 10.86 -14.64
CA ASN A 52 -3.31 12.27 -14.62
C ASN A 52 -2.54 13.10 -13.54
N ASN A 53 -1.51 12.53 -12.91
CA ASN A 53 -0.76 13.14 -11.80
C ASN A 53 -1.60 13.40 -10.53
N GLU A 54 -2.68 12.69 -10.33
CA GLU A 54 -3.35 12.66 -9.05
C GLU A 54 -2.55 11.77 -8.08
N HIS A 55 -2.42 12.23 -6.83
CA HIS A 55 -1.72 11.49 -5.79
C HIS A 55 -2.72 11.01 -4.75
N LEU A 56 -2.84 9.70 -4.64
CA LEU A 56 -3.71 9.03 -3.70
C LEU A 56 -2.91 8.48 -2.52
N TRP A 57 -3.45 8.65 -1.32
CA TRP A 57 -2.95 8.07 -0.09
C TRP A 57 -4.08 7.30 0.59
N ARG A 58 -4.00 5.96 0.56
CA ARG A 58 -4.98 5.07 1.15
C ARG A 58 -4.36 4.39 2.38
N PRO A 59 -4.71 4.83 3.61
CA PRO A 59 -4.28 4.14 4.83
C PRO A 59 -4.69 2.67 4.80
N LEU A 60 -3.79 1.79 5.23
CA LEU A 60 -4.07 0.36 5.35
C LEU A 60 -4.98 0.07 6.54
N ASN A 61 -5.65 -1.07 6.48
CA ASN A 61 -6.55 -1.55 7.50
C ASN A 61 -6.34 -3.04 7.75
N ASN A 62 -6.77 -3.50 8.93
CA ASN A 62 -6.91 -4.91 9.26
C ASN A 62 -8.40 -5.18 9.51
N PRO A 63 -9.19 -5.47 8.46
CA PRO A 63 -10.63 -5.61 8.54
C PRO A 63 -11.04 -6.89 9.25
N SER A 64 -12.32 -7.05 9.56
CA SER A 64 -12.88 -8.28 10.14
C SER A 64 -13.18 -9.36 9.09
N SER A 65 -13.24 -8.98 7.82
CA SER A 65 -13.40 -9.87 6.65
C SER A 65 -12.53 -9.39 5.51
N LEU A 66 -12.21 -10.28 4.55
CA LEU A 66 -11.44 -9.90 3.37
C LEU A 66 -12.02 -8.65 2.70
N GLN A 67 -11.18 -7.65 2.53
CA GLN A 67 -11.53 -6.42 1.82
C GLN A 67 -10.67 -6.30 0.57
N ILE A 68 -11.31 -5.97 -0.56
CA ILE A 68 -10.65 -5.74 -1.84
C ILE A 68 -11.04 -4.35 -2.33
N SER A 69 -10.02 -3.50 -2.56
CA SER A 69 -10.20 -2.16 -3.12
C SER A 69 -9.55 -2.07 -4.50
N GLY A 70 -10.22 -1.45 -5.45
CA GLY A 70 -9.72 -1.23 -6.80
C GLY A 70 -9.64 0.26 -7.12
N PHE A 71 -8.48 0.74 -7.57
CA PHE A 71 -8.23 2.12 -7.99
C PHE A 71 -7.99 2.10 -9.50
N MET A 72 -9.04 2.41 -10.25
CA MET A 72 -9.00 2.41 -11.72
C MET A 72 -8.17 3.56 -12.24
N ASP A 73 -7.35 3.27 -13.23
CA ASP A 73 -6.46 4.26 -13.82
C ASP A 73 -6.12 3.90 -15.28
N GLU A 74 -5.64 4.87 -16.01
CA GLU A 74 -5.06 4.72 -17.33
C GLU A 74 -3.68 5.41 -17.33
N HIS A 75 -2.66 4.69 -17.78
CA HIS A 75 -1.26 5.20 -17.82
C HIS A 75 -0.66 5.45 -16.41
N THR A 76 -0.89 4.54 -15.47
CA THR A 76 -0.40 4.69 -14.08
C THR A 76 1.09 5.01 -14.05
N LYS A 77 1.47 5.99 -13.22
CA LYS A 77 2.88 6.41 -13.03
C LYS A 77 3.57 5.68 -11.90
N GLY A 78 2.81 5.05 -11.02
CA GLY A 78 3.37 4.20 -10.00
C GLY A 78 2.45 3.99 -8.80
N PHE A 79 2.78 2.99 -8.01
CA PHE A 79 2.12 2.68 -6.76
C PHE A 79 3.11 2.02 -5.80
N GLY A 80 2.81 2.06 -4.52
CA GLY A 80 3.69 1.46 -3.53
C GLY A 80 3.08 1.29 -2.15
N LEU A 81 3.68 0.42 -1.38
CA LEU A 81 3.38 0.24 0.03
C LEU A 81 4.38 1.04 0.85
N ILE A 82 3.86 2.03 1.59
CA ILE A 82 4.66 3.08 2.20
C ILE A 82 4.66 2.95 3.72
N GLN A 83 5.85 2.93 4.30
CA GLN A 83 6.09 3.08 5.73
C GLN A 83 6.53 4.51 6.00
N ARG A 84 5.63 5.33 6.53
CA ARG A 84 5.86 6.77 6.74
C ARG A 84 6.44 7.07 8.12
N ASP A 85 5.87 6.46 9.17
CA ASP A 85 6.35 6.66 10.53
C ASP A 85 7.69 5.95 10.72
N ARG A 86 8.66 6.68 11.28
CA ARG A 86 10.04 6.24 11.48
C ARG A 86 10.49 6.42 12.94
N GLN A 87 9.55 6.63 13.84
CA GLN A 87 9.87 6.86 15.24
C GLN A 87 9.70 5.57 16.04
N PHE A 88 10.80 5.07 16.62
CA PHE A 88 10.77 3.86 17.45
C PHE A 88 9.71 3.91 18.55
N VAL A 89 9.48 5.09 19.15
CA VAL A 89 8.49 5.28 20.23
C VAL A 89 7.06 4.89 19.82
N ASN A 90 6.74 4.95 18.52
CA ASN A 90 5.42 4.59 18.01
C ASN A 90 5.26 3.07 17.80
N TYR A 91 6.36 2.31 17.78
CA TYR A 91 6.34 0.85 17.60
C TYR A 91 6.75 0.09 18.88
N GLN A 92 7.81 0.54 19.55
CA GLN A 92 8.36 -0.04 20.77
C GLN A 92 8.70 -1.54 20.65
N ASP A 93 9.15 -1.96 19.47
CA ASP A 93 9.49 -3.34 19.14
C ASP A 93 10.98 -3.46 18.80
N LEU A 94 11.75 -4.00 19.75
CA LEU A 94 13.21 -4.17 19.63
C LEU A 94 13.60 -5.39 18.77
N GLU A 95 12.67 -6.23 18.40
CA GLU A 95 12.92 -7.41 17.57
C GLU A 95 12.60 -7.13 16.10
N ALA A 96 11.40 -6.64 15.83
CA ALA A 96 10.92 -6.43 14.46
C ALA A 96 11.44 -5.15 13.82
N HIS A 97 11.75 -4.11 14.62
CA HIS A 97 12.23 -2.80 14.14
C HIS A 97 11.40 -2.24 12.99
N TYR A 98 10.09 -2.12 13.21
CA TYR A 98 9.16 -1.66 12.18
C TYR A 98 9.48 -0.27 11.64
N GLU A 99 10.07 0.61 12.46
CA GLU A 99 10.52 1.94 12.07
C GLU A 99 11.61 1.93 10.99
N LEU A 100 12.35 0.81 10.88
CA LEU A 100 13.42 0.61 9.90
C LEU A 100 12.94 -0.07 8.61
N ARG A 101 11.70 -0.58 8.56
CA ARG A 101 11.18 -1.28 7.38
C ARG A 101 11.07 -0.33 6.19
N PRO A 102 11.67 -0.65 5.03
CA PRO A 102 11.66 0.26 3.88
C PRO A 102 10.27 0.34 3.25
N SER A 103 9.97 1.49 2.66
CA SER A 103 8.90 1.61 1.69
C SER A 103 9.30 0.98 0.37
N LEU A 104 8.33 0.47 -0.40
CA LEU A 104 8.56 -0.10 -1.72
C LEU A 104 7.63 0.54 -2.74
N TRP A 105 8.23 1.11 -3.80
CA TRP A 105 7.54 1.76 -4.90
C TRP A 105 7.77 1.01 -6.21
N VAL A 106 6.69 0.81 -6.97
CA VAL A 106 6.71 0.30 -8.34
C VAL A 106 6.54 1.47 -9.29
N GLU A 107 7.48 1.63 -10.21
CA GLU A 107 7.43 2.62 -11.28
C GLU A 107 7.42 1.90 -12.64
N PRO A 108 6.32 1.95 -13.40
CA PRO A 108 6.31 1.47 -14.79
C PRO A 108 7.38 2.18 -15.62
N ILE A 109 8.13 1.42 -16.44
CA ILE A 109 9.09 1.98 -17.41
C ILE A 109 8.39 2.26 -18.74
N GLU A 110 7.36 1.46 -19.02
CA GLU A 110 6.53 1.56 -20.22
C GLU A 110 5.08 1.83 -19.81
N ASP A 111 4.28 2.27 -20.76
CA ASP A 111 2.85 2.43 -20.53
C ASP A 111 2.18 1.06 -20.35
N TRP A 112 1.51 0.89 -19.21
CA TRP A 112 0.76 -0.32 -18.88
C TRP A 112 -0.72 -0.25 -19.28
N GLY A 113 -1.14 0.86 -19.91
CA GLY A 113 -2.50 1.07 -20.42
C GLY A 113 -3.55 1.16 -19.31
N LYS A 114 -4.76 0.69 -19.65
CA LYS A 114 -5.90 0.68 -18.72
C LYS A 114 -5.83 -0.47 -17.75
N GLY A 115 -6.22 -0.20 -16.52
CA GLY A 115 -6.27 -1.21 -15.47
C GLY A 115 -6.66 -0.62 -14.12
N GLN A 116 -6.15 -1.24 -13.07
CA GLN A 116 -6.37 -0.75 -11.71
C GLN A 116 -5.27 -1.25 -10.78
N VAL A 117 -4.92 -0.44 -9.81
CA VAL A 117 -4.21 -0.93 -8.62
C VAL A 117 -5.22 -1.64 -7.74
N GLN A 118 -5.01 -2.92 -7.47
CA GLN A 118 -5.82 -3.69 -6.51
C GLN A 118 -5.10 -3.80 -5.18
N LEU A 119 -5.83 -3.56 -4.09
CA LEU A 119 -5.39 -3.73 -2.72
C LEU A 119 -6.25 -4.80 -2.05
N PHE A 120 -5.60 -5.80 -1.48
CA PHE A 120 -6.20 -6.84 -0.66
C PHE A 120 -5.78 -6.61 0.78
N GLU A 121 -6.76 -6.56 1.68
CA GLU A 121 -6.59 -6.46 3.11
C GLU A 121 -7.25 -7.68 3.75
N ILE A 122 -6.42 -8.62 4.20
CA ILE A 122 -6.83 -9.93 4.72
C ILE A 122 -6.87 -9.83 6.25
N PRO A 123 -7.92 -10.31 6.92
CA PRO A 123 -7.96 -10.33 8.38
C PRO A 123 -6.76 -11.08 8.95
N SER A 124 -6.06 -10.49 9.92
CA SER A 124 -4.97 -11.13 10.64
C SER A 124 -5.02 -10.82 12.14
N ASN A 125 -4.55 -11.77 12.94
CA ASN A 125 -4.35 -11.62 14.38
C ASN A 125 -2.88 -11.79 14.79
N ALA A 126 -1.98 -11.94 13.80
CA ALA A 126 -0.56 -12.13 14.04
C ALA A 126 0.28 -11.28 13.06
N ASP A 127 1.34 -10.71 13.56
CA ASP A 127 2.29 -9.90 12.80
C ASP A 127 3.24 -10.73 11.91
N SER A 128 3.26 -12.04 12.09
CA SER A 128 3.96 -12.98 11.22
C SER A 128 3.27 -13.23 9.87
N ASN A 129 2.04 -12.72 9.69
CA ASN A 129 1.26 -12.95 8.48
C ASN A 129 1.31 -11.71 7.57
N ASP A 130 1.80 -11.86 6.36
CA ASP A 130 1.66 -10.86 5.30
C ASP A 130 0.19 -10.81 4.88
N ASN A 131 -0.55 -9.87 5.44
CA ASN A 131 -1.99 -9.74 5.24
C ASN A 131 -2.39 -8.62 4.27
N ILE A 132 -1.42 -7.95 3.68
CA ILE A 132 -1.60 -6.87 2.70
C ILE A 132 -0.98 -7.31 1.37
N VAL A 133 -1.75 -7.20 0.28
CA VAL A 133 -1.26 -7.43 -1.07
C VAL A 133 -1.71 -6.30 -1.98
N ALA A 134 -0.80 -5.74 -2.76
CA ALA A 134 -1.12 -4.75 -3.80
C ALA A 134 -0.46 -5.13 -5.12
N TYR A 135 -1.15 -4.90 -6.24
CA TYR A 135 -0.62 -5.14 -7.57
C TYR A 135 -1.38 -4.34 -8.64
N TRP A 136 -0.78 -4.19 -9.80
CA TRP A 136 -1.47 -3.69 -10.98
C TRP A 136 -2.23 -4.83 -11.68
N ARG A 137 -3.50 -4.62 -11.96
CA ARG A 137 -4.35 -5.52 -12.76
C ARG A 137 -4.69 -4.84 -14.07
N PRO A 138 -4.09 -5.27 -15.20
CA PRO A 138 -4.45 -4.74 -16.51
C PRO A 138 -5.88 -5.12 -16.90
N GLU A 139 -6.52 -4.28 -17.72
CA GLU A 139 -7.78 -4.60 -18.35
C GLU A 139 -7.60 -5.73 -19.39
N GLY A 140 -8.55 -6.65 -19.46
CA GLY A 140 -8.62 -7.67 -20.54
C GLY A 140 -7.83 -8.96 -20.32
N GLY A 141 -7.00 -9.09 -19.29
CA GLY A 141 -6.24 -10.32 -18.99
C GLY A 141 -5.22 -10.69 -20.08
N LEU A 142 -4.81 -11.96 -20.11
CA LEU A 142 -3.85 -12.50 -21.09
C LEU A 142 -4.47 -13.61 -21.94
N LYS A 143 -4.14 -13.67 -23.22
CA LYS A 143 -4.61 -14.69 -24.15
C LYS A 143 -3.57 -15.79 -24.40
N LYS A 144 -4.05 -17.03 -24.52
CA LYS A 144 -3.22 -18.18 -24.89
C LYS A 144 -2.42 -17.92 -26.16
N GLY A 145 -1.13 -18.22 -26.12
CA GLY A 145 -0.23 -18.14 -27.27
C GLY A 145 0.25 -16.72 -27.61
N GLN A 146 -0.21 -15.70 -26.92
CA GLN A 146 0.36 -14.35 -27.03
C GLN A 146 1.58 -14.22 -26.11
N THR A 147 2.53 -13.39 -26.52
CA THR A 147 3.63 -12.97 -25.65
C THR A 147 3.26 -11.65 -25.04
N PHE A 148 3.38 -11.56 -23.72
CA PHE A 148 3.14 -10.33 -22.98
C PHE A 148 4.41 -9.94 -22.20
N SER A 149 4.88 -8.71 -22.41
CA SER A 149 6.06 -8.18 -21.71
C SER A 149 5.71 -6.91 -20.97
N TYR A 150 6.29 -6.73 -19.79
CA TYR A 150 6.18 -5.49 -19.02
C TYR A 150 7.46 -5.25 -18.22
N ASN A 151 7.81 -3.98 -18.10
CA ASN A 151 9.02 -3.55 -17.42
C ASN A 151 8.67 -2.55 -16.34
N TYR A 152 9.34 -2.63 -15.20
CA TYR A 152 9.16 -1.71 -14.11
C TYR A 152 10.41 -1.58 -13.25
N ARG A 153 10.50 -0.51 -12.50
CA ARG A 153 11.52 -0.27 -11.49
C ARG A 153 10.91 -0.53 -10.11
N LEU A 154 11.67 -1.23 -9.26
CA LEU A 154 11.40 -1.32 -7.83
C LEU A 154 12.35 -0.37 -7.10
N ILE A 155 11.78 0.48 -6.25
CA ILE A 155 12.54 1.49 -5.51
C ILE A 155 12.27 1.28 -4.03
N TRP A 156 13.32 0.84 -3.29
CA TRP A 156 13.28 0.72 -1.83
C TRP A 156 13.85 1.99 -1.23
N LEU A 157 13.07 2.68 -0.42
CA LEU A 157 13.49 3.93 0.22
C LEU A 157 12.92 4.01 1.64
N ASN A 158 13.68 4.63 2.53
CA ASN A 158 13.19 4.96 3.87
C ASN A 158 12.28 6.19 3.86
N ASP A 159 12.44 7.08 2.89
CA ASP A 159 11.60 8.26 2.72
C ASP A 159 11.17 8.39 1.26
N ILE A 160 10.05 7.78 0.92
CA ILE A 160 9.38 8.01 -0.37
C ILE A 160 8.43 9.19 -0.18
N ASN A 161 8.75 10.31 -0.82
CA ASN A 161 7.80 11.39 -0.99
C ASN A 161 7.20 11.30 -2.41
N PRO A 162 6.00 10.71 -2.57
CA PRO A 162 5.36 10.62 -3.89
C PRO A 162 4.93 11.99 -4.43
N MET A 163 5.04 13.04 -3.62
CA MET A 163 4.67 14.42 -3.96
C MET A 163 5.82 15.40 -3.67
N PRO A 164 6.92 15.37 -4.45
CA PRO A 164 8.02 16.31 -4.26
C PRO A 164 7.53 17.76 -4.35
N GLY A 165 8.00 18.62 -3.46
CA GLY A 165 7.63 20.03 -3.40
C GLY A 165 6.27 20.35 -2.75
N LYS A 166 5.59 19.34 -2.17
CA LYS A 166 4.39 19.53 -1.35
C LYS A 166 4.72 19.34 0.13
N THR A 167 3.95 20.01 0.99
CA THR A 167 4.00 19.80 2.43
C THR A 167 3.72 18.33 2.75
N LYS A 168 4.59 17.71 3.54
CA LYS A 168 4.49 16.29 3.86
C LYS A 168 3.58 16.10 5.08
N ILE A 169 2.64 15.17 4.99
CA ILE A 169 1.90 14.70 6.15
C ILE A 169 2.81 13.73 6.92
N VAL A 170 3.13 14.07 8.16
CA VAL A 170 4.03 13.27 9.00
C VAL A 170 3.28 12.31 9.92
N ARG A 171 2.04 12.66 10.28
CA ARG A 171 1.20 11.81 11.13
C ARG A 171 -0.27 11.93 10.75
N SER A 172 -1.01 10.83 10.88
CA SER A 172 -2.47 10.82 10.83
C SER A 172 -3.00 9.95 11.98
N ALA A 173 -3.98 10.44 12.69
CA ALA A 173 -4.61 9.72 13.78
C ALA A 173 -6.12 9.94 13.79
N LYS A 174 -6.85 8.94 14.33
CA LYS A 174 -8.29 8.99 14.50
C LYS A 174 -8.61 8.95 15.99
N GLY A 175 -9.30 9.96 16.48
CA GLY A 175 -9.82 10.00 17.84
C GLY A 175 -11.06 9.12 18.02
N GLN A 176 -11.38 8.81 19.28
CA GLN A 176 -12.67 8.19 19.62
C GLN A 176 -13.79 9.18 19.26
N PRO A 177 -15.02 8.68 18.95
CA PRO A 177 -16.17 9.55 18.79
C PRO A 177 -16.38 10.39 20.06
N SER A 178 -16.63 11.69 19.90
CA SER A 178 -17.08 12.54 21.00
C SER A 178 -18.47 12.11 21.47
N GLU A 179 -18.90 12.63 22.62
CA GLU A 179 -20.26 12.39 23.15
C GLU A 179 -21.35 12.75 22.13
N ASP A 180 -21.11 13.72 21.27
CA ASP A 180 -22.01 14.15 20.18
C ASP A 180 -21.95 13.22 18.95
N GLY A 181 -21.20 12.11 18.98
CA GLY A 181 -21.03 11.18 17.86
C GLY A 181 -20.09 11.67 16.75
N ASN A 182 -19.47 12.83 16.90
CA ASN A 182 -18.52 13.39 15.95
C ASN A 182 -17.20 12.59 15.96
N ARG A 183 -16.63 12.39 14.78
CA ARG A 183 -15.33 11.75 14.61
C ARG A 183 -14.24 12.81 14.49
N VAL A 184 -13.16 12.64 15.26
CA VAL A 184 -11.98 13.52 15.18
C VAL A 184 -10.91 12.84 14.34
N MET A 185 -10.39 13.57 13.36
CA MET A 185 -9.23 13.18 12.57
C MET A 185 -8.15 14.24 12.77
N ILE A 186 -6.94 13.79 13.06
CA ILE A 186 -5.76 14.65 13.25
C ILE A 186 -4.80 14.37 12.12
N ILE A 187 -4.33 15.43 11.47
CA ILE A 187 -3.34 15.36 10.39
C ILE A 187 -2.24 16.38 10.72
N ASP A 188 -1.04 15.87 10.98
CA ASP A 188 0.13 16.69 11.27
C ASP A 188 0.99 16.84 10.00
N PHE A 189 1.41 18.05 9.71
CA PHE A 189 2.23 18.41 8.56
C PHE A 189 3.65 18.73 8.99
N SER A 190 4.65 18.39 8.15
CA SER A 190 6.01 18.92 8.32
C SER A 190 6.02 20.42 8.02
N GLN A 191 6.80 21.15 8.79
CA GLN A 191 7.18 22.51 8.46
C GLN A 191 8.15 22.55 7.29
#